data_a286f7f5557f85120eed2e3fee13ec7d
#
_entry.id   a286f7f5557f85120eed2e3fee13ec7d
#
_cell.length_a   1.000
_cell.length_b   1.000
_cell.length_c   1.000
_cell.angle_alpha   90.00
_cell.angle_beta   90.00
_cell.angle_gamma   90.00
#
_symmetry.space_group_name_H-M   'P 1'
#
loop_
_entity.id
_entity.type
_entity.pdbx_description
1 polymer ?
#
loop_
_entity_poly.entity_id
_entity_poly.type
_entity_poly.pdbx_seq_one_letter_code
_entity_poly.pdbx_strand_id
1 'polypeptide(L)'
;MNLREDKKWAYGAGSFLRDAVGQRPLMMYAPVQTDKAAESAAEINKELRAVIGAKPLTHAEIDKIKASRVRALPGSYETTGAVLGALSANQLYGRPDDYVQTLKARIEAQTDAAVQAAATQVYRPDALTWVIVGDLERIEKPVRALNLGTVQVLDADGKVVR
;
A
#
# COMPACT_ATOMS: atom_id res chain seq x y z
N MET A 1 -1.74 -13.88 5.75
CA MET A 1 -1.59 -13.19 4.43
C MET A 1 -2.58 -13.80 3.45
N ASN A 2 -3.76 -13.23 3.42
CA ASN A 2 -4.94 -13.80 2.78
C ASN A 2 -4.71 -14.29 1.33
N LEU A 3 -4.37 -13.38 0.40
CA LEU A 3 -4.23 -13.75 -1.02
C LEU A 3 -3.12 -14.78 -1.30
N ARG A 4 -2.06 -14.79 -0.51
CA ARG A 4 -0.93 -15.69 -0.69
C ARG A 4 -1.11 -17.00 0.05
N GLU A 5 -1.29 -16.95 1.38
CA GLU A 5 -1.23 -18.15 2.24
C GLU A 5 -2.59 -18.87 2.25
N ASP A 6 -3.68 -18.13 2.39
CA ASP A 6 -5.00 -18.74 2.55
C ASP A 6 -5.63 -19.07 1.19
N LYS A 7 -5.60 -18.13 0.25
CA LYS A 7 -6.24 -18.27 -1.07
C LYS A 7 -5.33 -18.87 -2.13
N LYS A 8 -4.01 -18.70 -2.02
CA LYS A 8 -3.02 -19.17 -3.01
C LYS A 8 -3.23 -18.58 -4.40
N TRP A 9 -3.80 -17.37 -4.48
CA TRP A 9 -4.09 -16.67 -5.72
C TRP A 9 -2.96 -15.77 -6.20
N ALA A 10 -2.07 -15.39 -5.27
CA ALA A 10 -0.98 -14.46 -5.51
C ALA A 10 0.34 -14.98 -4.93
N TYR A 11 1.46 -14.64 -5.55
CA TYR A 11 2.78 -14.83 -4.93
C TYR A 11 3.00 -13.88 -3.75
N GLY A 12 2.43 -12.69 -3.81
CA GLY A 12 2.46 -11.69 -2.75
C GLY A 12 1.48 -10.57 -3.03
N ALA A 13 1.21 -9.78 -2.01
CA ALA A 13 0.47 -8.54 -2.12
C ALA A 13 1.10 -7.51 -1.20
N GLY A 14 1.05 -6.25 -1.56
CA GLY A 14 1.66 -5.19 -0.77
C GLY A 14 0.96 -3.86 -0.94
N SER A 15 1.26 -2.95 -0.02
CA SER A 15 0.86 -1.56 -0.11
C SER A 15 2.03 -0.66 0.23
N PHE A 16 2.10 0.49 -0.39
CA PHE A 16 3.10 1.51 -0.09
C PHE A 16 2.53 2.90 -0.33
N LEU A 17 3.00 3.84 0.45
CA LEU A 17 2.73 5.24 0.28
C LEU A 17 3.94 5.87 -0.42
N ARG A 18 3.76 6.31 -1.64
CA ARG A 18 4.85 6.90 -2.43
C ARG A 18 5.19 8.30 -1.91
N ASP A 19 6.47 8.60 -1.72
CA ASP A 19 6.90 9.94 -1.36
C ASP A 19 6.74 10.90 -2.55
N ALA A 20 6.22 12.08 -2.28
CA ALA A 20 6.04 13.18 -3.22
C ALA A 20 6.01 14.53 -2.48
N VAL A 21 6.34 15.63 -3.19
CA VAL A 21 6.21 17.02 -2.72
C VAL A 21 4.77 17.42 -2.86
N GLY A 22 3.81 16.91 -2.60
CA GLY A 22 2.39 17.22 -2.75
C GLY A 22 1.53 16.05 -2.30
N GLN A 23 0.48 15.80 -3.03
CA GLN A 23 -0.40 14.67 -2.73
C GLN A 23 0.34 13.35 -2.93
N ARG A 24 0.40 12.54 -1.87
CA ARG A 24 1.06 11.24 -1.87
C ARG A 24 0.08 10.14 -2.26
N PRO A 25 0.32 9.40 -3.35
CA PRO A 25 -0.53 8.28 -3.69
C PRO A 25 -0.25 7.08 -2.77
N LEU A 26 -1.30 6.53 -2.18
CA LEU A 26 -1.27 5.19 -1.60
C LEU A 26 -1.54 4.19 -2.72
N MET A 27 -0.64 3.26 -2.91
CA MET A 27 -0.76 2.20 -3.92
C MET A 27 -0.81 0.83 -3.24
N MET A 28 -1.67 -0.01 -3.76
CA MET A 28 -1.73 -1.43 -3.41
C MET A 28 -1.56 -2.23 -4.68
N TYR A 29 -0.83 -3.32 -4.62
CA TYR A 29 -0.64 -4.19 -5.76
C TYR A 29 -0.66 -5.65 -5.36
N ALA A 30 -1.16 -6.49 -6.24
CA ALA A 30 -1.14 -7.94 -6.09
C ALA A 30 -1.04 -8.59 -7.48
N PRO A 31 0.10 -9.20 -7.84
CA PRO A 31 0.18 -10.06 -9.01
C PRO A 31 -0.58 -11.35 -8.71
N VAL A 32 -1.68 -11.54 -9.43
CA VAL A 32 -2.61 -12.64 -9.18
C VAL A 32 -2.79 -13.51 -10.42
N GLN A 33 -3.31 -14.73 -10.23
CA GLN A 33 -3.71 -15.59 -11.34
C GLN A 33 -4.82 -14.91 -12.16
N THR A 34 -4.78 -15.05 -13.47
CA THR A 34 -5.72 -14.38 -14.40
C THR A 34 -7.18 -14.70 -14.08
N ASP A 35 -7.48 -15.95 -13.78
CA ASP A 35 -8.82 -16.42 -13.42
C ASP A 35 -9.25 -16.03 -12.00
N LYS A 36 -8.38 -15.35 -11.25
CA LYS A 36 -8.62 -14.85 -9.89
C LYS A 36 -8.57 -13.32 -9.77
N ALA A 37 -8.49 -12.61 -10.88
CA ALA A 37 -8.37 -11.16 -10.89
C ALA A 37 -9.56 -10.47 -10.18
N ALA A 38 -10.78 -10.85 -10.50
CA ALA A 38 -11.97 -10.26 -9.91
C ALA A 38 -12.12 -10.62 -8.42
N GLU A 39 -11.98 -11.90 -8.08
CA GLU A 39 -12.06 -12.34 -6.69
C GLU A 39 -10.97 -11.69 -5.83
N SER A 40 -9.78 -11.49 -6.39
CA SER A 40 -8.69 -10.81 -5.67
C SER A 40 -8.99 -9.33 -5.45
N ALA A 41 -9.57 -8.63 -6.41
CA ALA A 41 -10.03 -7.25 -6.25
C ALA A 41 -11.11 -7.14 -5.16
N ALA A 42 -12.08 -8.05 -5.16
CA ALA A 42 -13.10 -8.11 -4.12
C ALA A 42 -12.50 -8.34 -2.72
N GLU A 43 -11.54 -9.26 -2.61
CA GLU A 43 -10.89 -9.57 -1.33
C GLU A 43 -10.03 -8.40 -0.83
N ILE A 44 -9.28 -7.72 -1.71
CA ILE A 44 -8.53 -6.49 -1.35
C ILE A 44 -9.48 -5.41 -0.83
N ASN A 45 -10.60 -5.17 -1.52
CA ASN A 45 -11.59 -4.19 -1.08
C ASN A 45 -12.18 -4.55 0.29
N LYS A 46 -12.48 -5.82 0.52
CA LYS A 46 -12.96 -6.34 1.81
C LYS A 46 -11.94 -6.13 2.94
N GLU A 47 -10.67 -6.46 2.70
CA GLU A 47 -9.60 -6.27 3.70
C GLU A 47 -9.39 -4.79 4.03
N LEU A 48 -9.44 -3.89 3.04
CA LEU A 48 -9.35 -2.45 3.26
C LEU A 48 -10.49 -1.92 4.13
N ARG A 49 -11.72 -2.37 3.88
CA ARG A 49 -12.86 -2.02 4.71
C ARG A 49 -12.75 -2.60 6.12
N ALA A 50 -12.24 -3.82 6.23
CA ALA A 50 -12.10 -4.48 7.51
C ALA A 50 -11.09 -3.76 8.42
N VAL A 51 -9.94 -3.35 7.91
CA VAL A 51 -8.88 -2.70 8.72
C VAL A 51 -9.29 -1.34 9.29
N ILE A 52 -10.17 -0.62 8.61
CA ILE A 52 -10.71 0.65 9.12
C ILE A 52 -12.03 0.49 9.90
N GLY A 53 -12.54 -0.73 10.04
CA GLY A 53 -13.82 -1.03 10.66
C GLY A 53 -13.77 -2.24 11.57
N ALA A 54 -14.27 -3.36 11.09
CA ALA A 54 -14.52 -4.54 11.92
C ALA A 54 -13.28 -5.32 12.39
N LYS A 55 -12.13 -5.13 11.73
CA LYS A 55 -10.88 -5.84 12.03
C LYS A 55 -9.70 -4.87 12.06
N PRO A 56 -9.63 -3.99 13.06
CA PRO A 56 -8.56 -3.00 13.18
C PRO A 56 -7.20 -3.68 13.39
N LEU A 57 -6.13 -2.90 13.22
CA LEU A 57 -4.77 -3.34 13.48
C LEU A 57 -4.61 -3.74 14.95
N THR A 58 -4.01 -4.88 15.18
CA THR A 58 -3.75 -5.35 16.54
C THR A 58 -2.46 -4.74 17.10
N HIS A 59 -2.36 -4.62 18.42
CA HIS A 59 -1.14 -4.20 19.11
C HIS A 59 0.08 -5.01 18.67
N ALA A 60 -0.04 -6.34 18.59
CA ALA A 60 1.06 -7.21 18.18
C ALA A 60 1.54 -6.94 16.73
N GLU A 61 0.63 -6.62 15.80
CA GLU A 61 1.00 -6.26 14.43
C GLU A 61 1.73 -4.92 14.39
N ILE A 62 1.24 -3.92 15.12
CA ILE A 62 1.86 -2.59 15.21
C ILE A 62 3.26 -2.71 15.83
N ASP A 63 3.42 -3.40 16.93
CA ASP A 63 4.71 -3.59 17.60
C ASP A 63 5.71 -4.35 16.74
N LYS A 64 5.26 -5.39 16.04
CA LYS A 64 6.10 -6.11 15.07
C LYS A 64 6.65 -5.19 14.01
N ILE A 65 5.82 -4.31 13.43
CA ILE A 65 6.26 -3.38 12.39
C ILE A 65 7.17 -2.29 12.97
N LYS A 66 6.86 -1.72 14.15
CA LYS A 66 7.73 -0.77 14.86
C LYS A 66 9.12 -1.36 15.10
N ALA A 67 9.17 -2.56 15.67
CA ALA A 67 10.43 -3.26 15.93
C ALA A 67 11.21 -3.56 14.64
N SER A 68 10.53 -4.00 13.58
CA SER A 68 11.15 -4.24 12.28
C SER A 68 11.76 -2.97 11.69
N ARG A 69 11.01 -1.86 11.71
CA ARG A 69 11.47 -0.56 11.21
C ARG A 69 12.67 -0.04 11.99
N VAL A 70 12.62 -0.09 13.32
CA VAL A 70 13.73 0.37 14.18
C VAL A 70 14.99 -0.46 13.95
N ARG A 71 14.86 -1.79 13.88
CA ARG A 71 16.00 -2.68 13.64
C ARG A 71 16.64 -2.51 12.25
N ALA A 72 15.87 -2.08 11.26
CA ALA A 72 16.38 -1.82 9.92
C ALA A 72 17.14 -0.49 9.79
N LEU A 73 16.99 0.46 10.73
CA LEU A 73 17.60 1.78 10.62
C LEU A 73 19.12 1.77 10.44
N PRO A 74 19.91 0.98 11.20
CA PRO A 74 21.38 0.97 11.00
C PRO A 74 21.73 0.60 9.57
N GLY A 75 21.22 -0.51 9.05
CA GLY A 75 21.49 -0.97 7.69
C GLY A 75 20.99 -0.04 6.59
N SER A 76 20.03 0.82 6.90
CA SER A 76 19.49 1.79 5.93
C SER A 76 20.47 2.94 5.60
N TYR A 77 21.55 3.10 6.35
CA TYR A 77 22.51 4.19 6.21
C TYR A 77 23.97 3.73 6.10
N GLU A 78 24.21 2.47 5.75
CA GLU A 78 25.56 1.89 5.67
C GLU A 78 26.39 2.36 4.47
N THR A 79 25.74 2.83 3.41
CA THR A 79 26.43 3.25 2.20
C THR A 79 26.38 4.77 2.00
N THR A 80 27.42 5.32 1.37
CA THR A 80 27.47 6.74 1.00
C THR A 80 26.25 7.16 0.15
N GLY A 81 25.83 6.31 -0.78
CA GLY A 81 24.64 6.55 -1.58
C GLY A 81 23.35 6.63 -0.76
N ALA A 82 23.20 5.77 0.25
CA ALA A 82 22.05 5.81 1.15
C ALA A 82 22.04 7.09 2.01
N VAL A 83 23.20 7.50 2.52
CA VAL A 83 23.34 8.76 3.28
C VAL A 83 23.03 9.97 2.38
N LEU A 84 23.60 10.02 1.18
CA LEU A 84 23.29 11.08 0.22
C LEU A 84 21.80 11.12 -0.13
N GLY A 85 21.18 9.96 -0.36
CA GLY A 85 19.75 9.86 -0.61
C GLY A 85 18.91 10.39 0.53
N ALA A 86 19.27 10.10 1.79
CA ALA A 86 18.61 10.61 2.97
C ALA A 86 18.72 12.14 3.11
N LEU A 87 19.90 12.70 2.90
CA LEU A 87 20.14 14.15 2.91
C LEU A 87 19.34 14.85 1.81
N SER A 88 19.38 14.32 0.59
CA SER A 88 18.59 14.83 -0.53
C SER A 88 17.10 14.78 -0.27
N ALA A 89 16.60 13.71 0.35
CA ALA A 89 15.20 13.59 0.73
C ALA A 89 14.81 14.59 1.82
N ASN A 90 15.69 14.82 2.82
CA ASN A 90 15.44 15.85 3.84
C ASN A 90 15.28 17.23 3.20
N GLN A 91 16.16 17.60 2.29
CA GLN A 91 16.09 18.86 1.57
C GLN A 91 14.83 18.94 0.68
N LEU A 92 14.55 17.90 -0.10
CA LEU A 92 13.42 17.85 -1.03
C LEU A 92 12.06 17.96 -0.32
N TYR A 93 11.93 17.31 0.84
CA TYR A 93 10.67 17.24 1.60
C TYR A 93 10.60 18.22 2.78
N GLY A 94 11.56 19.14 2.90
CA GLY A 94 11.59 20.13 3.98
C GLY A 94 11.68 19.47 5.38
N ARG A 95 12.37 18.34 5.49
CA ARG A 95 12.57 17.64 6.78
C ARG A 95 13.70 18.33 7.56
N PRO A 96 13.65 18.35 8.90
CA PRO A 96 14.74 18.92 9.70
C PRO A 96 16.03 18.11 9.55
N ASP A 97 17.17 18.74 9.82
CA ASP A 97 18.50 18.09 9.66
C ASP A 97 18.68 16.89 10.60
N ASP A 98 18.04 16.90 11.76
CA ASP A 98 18.05 15.81 12.73
C ASP A 98 16.96 14.74 12.47
N TYR A 99 16.33 14.76 11.31
CA TYR A 99 15.23 13.84 10.98
C TYR A 99 15.62 12.37 11.14
N VAL A 100 16.81 11.99 10.68
CA VAL A 100 17.30 10.61 10.76
C VAL A 100 17.60 10.23 12.20
N GLN A 101 18.24 11.13 12.98
CA GLN A 101 18.58 10.91 14.38
C GLN A 101 17.35 10.73 15.26
N THR A 102 16.27 11.47 14.96
CA THR A 102 15.01 11.42 15.73
C THR A 102 14.05 10.32 15.26
N LEU A 103 14.31 9.69 14.10
CA LEU A 103 13.38 8.75 13.46
C LEU A 103 13.06 7.54 14.36
N LYS A 104 14.05 6.98 15.05
CA LYS A 104 13.84 5.88 16.01
C LYS A 104 12.81 6.25 17.07
N ALA A 105 13.06 7.36 17.79
CA ALA A 105 12.17 7.82 18.84
C ALA A 105 10.75 8.13 18.32
N ARG A 106 10.64 8.71 17.12
CA ARG A 106 9.36 8.99 16.46
C ARG A 106 8.58 7.72 16.12
N ILE A 107 9.27 6.66 15.69
CA ILE A 107 8.62 5.36 15.43
C ILE A 107 8.15 4.74 16.76
N GLU A 108 9.01 4.72 17.76
CA GLU A 108 8.71 4.12 19.07
C GLU A 108 7.57 4.84 19.79
N ALA A 109 7.45 6.15 19.63
CA ALA A 109 6.39 6.97 20.21
C ALA A 109 5.00 6.77 19.58
N GLN A 110 4.88 6.08 18.44
CA GLN A 110 3.58 5.85 17.82
C GLN A 110 2.71 4.95 18.68
N THR A 111 1.52 5.42 19.03
CA THR A 111 0.50 4.65 19.76
C THR A 111 -0.40 3.88 18.78
N ASP A 112 -1.04 2.83 19.26
CA ASP A 112 -2.00 2.05 18.46
C ASP A 112 -3.14 2.94 17.96
N ALA A 113 -3.63 3.83 18.81
CA ALA A 113 -4.69 4.78 18.46
C ALA A 113 -4.25 5.73 17.33
N ALA A 114 -3.01 6.24 17.38
CA ALA A 114 -2.47 7.13 16.36
C ALA A 114 -2.30 6.39 15.01
N VAL A 115 -1.81 5.15 15.05
CA VAL A 115 -1.64 4.32 13.85
C VAL A 115 -3.01 3.98 13.23
N GLN A 116 -3.99 3.60 14.05
CA GLN A 116 -5.34 3.30 13.58
C GLN A 116 -6.04 4.54 13.00
N ALA A 117 -5.89 5.71 13.64
CA ALA A 117 -6.43 6.97 13.12
C ALA A 117 -5.81 7.32 11.74
N ALA A 118 -4.49 7.15 11.60
CA ALA A 118 -3.81 7.35 10.32
C ALA A 118 -4.31 6.36 9.26
N ALA A 119 -4.52 5.09 9.59
CA ALA A 119 -5.07 4.09 8.69
C ALA A 119 -6.47 4.51 8.19
N THR A 120 -7.35 4.96 9.08
CA THR A 120 -8.70 5.44 8.72
C THR A 120 -8.66 6.67 7.81
N GLN A 121 -7.67 7.55 8.01
CA GLN A 121 -7.50 8.74 7.18
C GLN A 121 -6.98 8.41 5.77
N VAL A 122 -6.07 7.44 5.68
CA VAL A 122 -5.35 7.09 4.44
C VAL A 122 -6.12 6.09 3.59
N TYR A 123 -6.69 5.07 4.20
CA TYR A 123 -7.47 4.05 3.47
C TYR A 123 -8.88 4.58 3.16
N ARG A 124 -9.13 4.81 1.88
CA ARG A 124 -10.42 5.30 1.38
C ARG A 124 -11.01 4.29 0.40
N PRO A 125 -11.62 3.21 0.86
CA PRO A 125 -12.11 2.14 -0.01
C PRO A 125 -13.18 2.59 -1.02
N ASP A 126 -13.86 3.71 -0.75
CA ASP A 126 -14.86 4.28 -1.66
C ASP A 126 -14.28 5.27 -2.70
N ALA A 127 -13.00 5.58 -2.61
CA ALA A 127 -12.30 6.52 -3.49
C ALA A 127 -11.09 5.87 -4.18
N LEU A 128 -11.17 4.58 -4.47
CA LEU A 128 -10.10 3.84 -5.15
C LEU A 128 -10.22 3.95 -6.67
N THR A 129 -9.08 4.07 -7.33
CA THR A 129 -8.95 3.78 -8.76
C THR A 129 -8.36 2.38 -8.90
N TRP A 130 -9.09 1.49 -9.55
CA TRP A 130 -8.64 0.14 -9.83
C TRP A 130 -7.98 0.07 -11.20
N VAL A 131 -6.76 -0.42 -11.26
CA VAL A 131 -6.06 -0.72 -12.52
C VAL A 131 -5.82 -2.22 -12.55
N ILE A 132 -6.47 -2.92 -13.48
CA ILE A 132 -6.39 -4.37 -13.61
C ILE A 132 -5.82 -4.68 -15.00
N VAL A 133 -4.70 -5.38 -15.02
CA VAL A 133 -3.99 -5.76 -16.26
C VAL A 133 -4.05 -7.27 -16.40
N GLY A 134 -4.46 -7.75 -17.58
CA GLY A 134 -4.54 -9.17 -17.85
C GLY A 134 -5.23 -9.48 -19.18
N ASP A 135 -5.56 -10.74 -19.40
CA ASP A 135 -6.32 -11.20 -20.56
C ASP A 135 -7.76 -10.65 -20.50
N LEU A 136 -8.05 -9.65 -21.32
CA LEU A 136 -9.31 -8.91 -21.30
C LEU A 136 -10.53 -9.81 -21.47
N GLU A 137 -10.47 -10.80 -22.37
CA GLU A 137 -11.60 -11.71 -22.65
C GLU A 137 -11.99 -12.52 -21.39
N ARG A 138 -11.01 -12.82 -20.56
CA ARG A 138 -11.20 -13.61 -19.34
C ARG A 138 -11.60 -12.77 -18.13
N ILE A 139 -11.08 -11.54 -18.02
CA ILE A 139 -11.23 -10.75 -16.78
C ILE A 139 -12.35 -9.70 -16.86
N GLU A 140 -12.72 -9.20 -18.03
CA GLU A 140 -13.64 -8.06 -18.15
C GLU A 140 -15.02 -8.32 -17.51
N LYS A 141 -15.66 -9.41 -17.90
CA LYS A 141 -17.01 -9.75 -17.42
C LYS A 141 -17.04 -9.92 -15.89
N PRO A 142 -16.17 -10.72 -15.25
CA PRO A 142 -16.16 -10.85 -13.79
C PRO A 142 -15.78 -9.55 -13.08
N VAL A 143 -14.87 -8.74 -13.62
CA VAL A 143 -14.53 -7.43 -13.02
C VAL A 143 -15.70 -6.46 -13.06
N ARG A 144 -16.42 -6.36 -14.18
CA ARG A 144 -17.62 -5.52 -14.27
C ARG A 144 -18.70 -5.95 -13.27
N ALA A 145 -18.85 -7.25 -13.04
CA ALA A 145 -19.82 -7.79 -12.09
C ALA A 145 -19.55 -7.40 -10.63
N LEU A 146 -18.33 -6.94 -10.28
CA LEU A 146 -18.01 -6.45 -8.94
C LEU A 146 -18.69 -5.11 -8.58
N ASN A 147 -19.13 -4.35 -9.59
CA ASN A 147 -19.75 -3.03 -9.40
C ASN A 147 -18.89 -2.06 -8.55
N LEU A 148 -17.57 -2.10 -8.72
CA LEU A 148 -16.64 -1.22 -7.98
C LEU A 148 -16.55 0.20 -8.57
N GLY A 149 -17.20 0.45 -9.70
CA GLY A 149 -17.22 1.74 -10.39
C GLY A 149 -17.39 1.59 -11.90
N THR A 150 -17.25 2.69 -12.62
CA THR A 150 -17.25 2.69 -14.10
C THR A 150 -15.98 2.02 -14.63
N VAL A 151 -16.14 1.04 -15.50
CA VAL A 151 -15.03 0.31 -16.10
C VAL A 151 -14.74 0.86 -17.51
N GLN A 152 -13.53 1.34 -17.71
CA GLN A 152 -12.98 1.72 -19.00
C GLN A 152 -11.92 0.69 -19.42
N VAL A 153 -11.92 0.34 -20.69
CA VAL A 153 -10.87 -0.50 -21.27
C VAL A 153 -9.87 0.40 -21.96
N LEU A 154 -8.59 0.23 -21.60
CA LEU A 154 -7.48 0.97 -22.17
C LEU A 154 -6.60 0.01 -23.00
N ASP A 155 -6.00 0.53 -24.07
CA ASP A 155 -4.92 -0.17 -24.78
C ASP A 155 -3.57 -0.04 -24.05
N ALA A 156 -2.53 -0.61 -24.65
CA ALA A 156 -1.18 -0.57 -24.08
C ALA A 156 -0.57 0.85 -24.03
N ASP A 157 -1.09 1.78 -24.83
CA ASP A 157 -0.69 3.18 -24.85
C ASP A 157 -1.51 4.05 -23.87
N GLY A 158 -2.46 3.45 -23.16
CA GLY A 158 -3.33 4.13 -22.19
C GLY A 158 -4.50 4.88 -22.85
N LYS A 159 -4.82 4.62 -24.13
CA LYS A 159 -5.96 5.20 -24.80
C LYS A 159 -7.22 4.41 -24.50
N VAL A 160 -8.32 5.13 -24.27
CA VAL A 160 -9.63 4.50 -24.06
C VAL A 160 -10.08 3.80 -25.35
N VAL A 161 -10.37 2.52 -25.24
CA VAL A 161 -10.89 1.69 -26.34
C VAL A 161 -12.41 1.60 -26.26
N ARG A 162 -12.94 1.45 -25.05
CA ARG A 162 -14.39 1.42 -24.73
C ARG A 162 -14.68 1.54 -23.24
#